data_b4d87aa4ac9d9e2f21195929fe6171aa
#
_entry.id   b4d87aa4ac9d9e2f21195929fe6171aa
#
_cell.length_a   1.000
_cell.length_b   1.000
_cell.length_c   1.000
_cell.angle_alpha   90.00
_cell.angle_beta   90.00
_cell.angle_gamma   90.00
#
_symmetry.space_group_name_H-M   'P 1'
#
loop_
_entity.id
_entity.type
_entity.pdbx_description
1 polymer ?
#
loop_
_entity_poly.entity_id
_entity_poly.type
_entity_poly.pdbx_seq_one_letter_code
_entity_poly.pdbx_strand_id
1 'polypeptide(L)'
;MAVSRISRKNLEQILGGKVQERHDVVIKFYGQNCHLCHALRDKFVEISDEYENVFFYAFNMDDGKGLEKKYGFEGVPAICHVKTGGMRTRVNFLEEPKKPHKETWYHSTGIRMFIDKHRSKDD
;
A
#
# COMPACT_ATOMS: atom_id res chain seq x y z
N MET A 1 7.21 13.72 -6.33
CA MET A 1 5.85 13.50 -5.87
C MET A 1 5.35 12.18 -6.39
N ALA A 2 5.10 11.29 -5.52
CA ALA A 2 5.12 9.92 -5.96
C ALA A 2 3.87 9.11 -5.64
N VAL A 3 2.87 9.70 -5.00
CA VAL A 3 1.63 8.96 -4.68
C VAL A 3 0.52 9.39 -5.60
N SER A 4 -0.04 8.44 -6.35
CA SER A 4 -1.16 8.68 -7.26
C SER A 4 -2.38 7.89 -6.80
N ARG A 5 -3.56 8.42 -7.05
CA ARG A 5 -4.80 7.68 -6.79
C ARG A 5 -5.02 6.68 -7.91
N ILE A 6 -5.51 5.49 -7.56
CA ILE A 6 -5.87 4.50 -8.57
C ILE A 6 -7.33 4.11 -8.45
N SER A 7 -7.90 3.72 -9.59
CA SER A 7 -9.27 3.24 -9.68
C SER A 7 -9.36 1.80 -9.19
N ARG A 8 -10.58 1.36 -8.90
CA ARG A 8 -10.82 -0.04 -8.56
C ARG A 8 -10.38 -0.97 -9.67
N LYS A 9 -10.63 -0.60 -10.92
CA LYS A 9 -10.23 -1.41 -12.07
C LYS A 9 -8.72 -1.62 -12.11
N ASN A 10 -7.95 -0.54 -11.95
CA ASN A 10 -6.49 -0.64 -11.96
C ASN A 10 -5.97 -1.40 -10.75
N LEU A 11 -6.57 -1.17 -9.59
CA LEU A 11 -6.22 -1.91 -8.38
C LEU A 11 -6.40 -3.41 -8.60
N GLU A 12 -7.54 -3.81 -9.15
CA GLU A 12 -7.83 -5.22 -9.38
C GLU A 12 -6.88 -5.85 -10.40
N GLN A 13 -6.44 -5.08 -11.39
CA GLN A 13 -5.45 -5.57 -12.34
C GLN A 13 -4.10 -5.81 -11.67
N ILE A 14 -3.68 -4.90 -10.81
CA ILE A 14 -2.41 -5.06 -10.08
C ILE A 14 -2.48 -6.26 -9.14
N LEU A 15 -3.51 -6.30 -8.30
CA LEU A 15 -3.65 -7.37 -7.31
C LEU A 15 -3.97 -8.72 -7.95
N GLY A 16 -4.64 -8.71 -9.08
CA GLY A 16 -5.06 -9.92 -9.79
C GLY A 16 -4.02 -10.53 -10.71
N GLY A 17 -2.81 -9.98 -10.74
CA GLY A 17 -1.73 -10.54 -11.54
C GLY A 17 -1.79 -10.23 -13.02
N LYS A 18 -2.49 -9.19 -13.41
CA LYS A 18 -2.60 -8.80 -14.82
C LYS A 18 -1.44 -7.96 -15.32
N VAL A 19 -0.64 -7.43 -14.41
CA VAL A 19 0.55 -6.64 -14.76
C VAL A 19 1.70 -7.61 -14.95
N GLN A 20 2.21 -7.67 -16.17
CA GLN A 20 3.27 -8.62 -16.54
C GLN A 20 4.68 -8.08 -16.28
N GLU A 21 4.82 -6.79 -16.26
CA GLU A 21 6.11 -6.16 -16.00
C GLU A 21 6.48 -6.25 -14.53
N ARG A 22 7.77 -6.35 -14.25
CA ARG A 22 8.24 -6.43 -12.87
C ARG A 22 8.29 -5.05 -12.25
N HIS A 23 7.47 -4.86 -11.23
CA HIS A 23 7.41 -3.62 -10.48
C HIS A 23 7.22 -3.91 -9.01
N ASP A 24 7.74 -3.01 -8.18
CA ASP A 24 7.37 -2.93 -6.78
C ASP A 24 6.32 -1.84 -6.63
N VAL A 25 5.20 -2.19 -6.02
CA VAL A 25 4.06 -1.29 -5.86
C VAL A 25 3.66 -1.29 -4.39
N VAL A 26 3.48 -0.11 -3.83
CA VAL A 26 2.98 0.06 -2.47
C VAL A 26 1.65 0.79 -2.55
N ILE A 27 0.63 0.22 -1.94
CA ILE A 27 -0.73 0.77 -2.00
C ILE A 27 -1.22 1.05 -0.59
N LYS A 28 -1.65 2.28 -0.36
CA LYS A 28 -2.31 2.69 0.88
C LYS A 28 -3.81 2.70 0.65
N PHE A 29 -4.54 1.96 1.47
CA PHE A 29 -6.00 1.94 1.44
C PHE A 29 -6.51 2.92 2.50
N TYR A 30 -7.41 3.80 2.12
CA TYR A 30 -7.92 4.81 3.02
C TYR A 30 -9.44 4.95 2.87
N GLY A 31 -10.07 5.56 3.87
CA GLY A 31 -11.48 5.92 3.81
C GLY A 31 -11.62 7.42 3.84
N GLN A 32 -12.65 7.94 3.22
CA GLN A 32 -12.88 9.38 3.15
C GLN A 32 -13.07 10.00 4.54
N ASN A 33 -13.72 9.27 5.44
CA ASN A 33 -13.98 9.71 6.80
C ASN A 33 -13.00 9.15 7.81
N CYS A 34 -11.89 8.59 7.35
CA CYS A 34 -10.88 7.99 8.21
C CYS A 34 -9.88 9.04 8.69
N HIS A 35 -9.99 9.40 9.95
CA HIS A 35 -9.13 10.43 10.54
C HIS A 35 -7.65 10.04 10.50
N LEU A 36 -7.36 8.79 10.87
CA LEU A 36 -5.98 8.27 10.86
C LEU A 36 -5.40 8.22 9.45
N CYS A 37 -6.23 7.93 8.47
CA CYS A 37 -5.80 7.89 7.07
C CYS A 37 -5.36 9.26 6.59
N HIS A 38 -6.12 10.29 6.92
CA HIS A 38 -5.78 11.66 6.53
C HIS A 38 -4.50 12.13 7.18
N ALA A 39 -4.31 11.81 8.46
CA ALA A 39 -3.09 12.16 9.17
C ALA A 39 -1.86 11.44 8.60
N LEU A 40 -2.04 10.21 8.10
CA LEU A 40 -0.96 9.42 7.51
C LEU A 40 -0.51 9.94 6.15
N ARG A 41 -1.35 10.69 5.47
CA ARG A 41 -1.13 11.11 4.09
C ARG A 41 0.24 11.74 3.84
N ASP A 42 0.61 12.74 4.63
CA ASP A 42 1.86 13.46 4.41
C ASP A 42 3.07 12.59 4.67
N LYS A 43 3.01 11.75 5.70
CA LYS A 43 4.09 10.80 5.99
C LYS A 43 4.26 9.78 4.87
N PHE A 44 3.17 9.34 4.30
CA PHE A 44 3.22 8.38 3.20
C PHE A 44 3.87 8.99 1.95
N VAL A 45 3.53 10.25 1.66
CA VAL A 45 4.17 10.99 0.55
C VAL A 45 5.67 11.15 0.80
N GLU A 46 6.08 11.52 2.01
CA GLU A 46 7.50 11.63 2.37
C GLU A 46 8.24 10.31 2.14
N ILE A 47 7.64 9.22 2.59
CA ILE A 47 8.24 7.90 2.41
C ILE A 47 8.35 7.56 0.93
N SER A 48 7.33 7.88 0.14
CA SER A 48 7.35 7.59 -1.29
C SER A 48 8.50 8.28 -2.00
N ASP A 49 8.88 9.46 -1.55
CA ASP A 49 9.99 10.21 -2.15
C ASP A 49 11.36 9.55 -1.88
N GLU A 50 11.42 8.63 -0.94
CA GLU A 50 12.68 7.92 -0.61
C GLU A 50 12.93 6.71 -1.51
N TYR A 51 11.94 6.28 -2.30
CA TYR A 51 12.02 5.04 -3.08
C TYR A 51 11.78 5.31 -4.56
N GLU A 52 12.83 5.49 -5.33
CA GLU A 52 12.73 5.87 -6.75
C GLU A 52 12.12 4.79 -7.63
N ASN A 53 12.37 3.53 -7.32
CA ASN A 53 11.95 2.41 -8.16
C ASN A 53 10.70 1.70 -7.65
N VAL A 54 9.95 2.36 -6.78
CA VAL A 54 8.72 1.81 -6.21
C VAL A 54 7.57 2.74 -6.57
N PHE A 55 6.48 2.17 -7.09
CA PHE A 55 5.28 2.94 -7.39
C PHE A 55 4.39 3.01 -6.16
N PHE A 56 3.94 4.20 -5.81
CA PHE A 56 3.10 4.42 -4.64
C PHE A 56 1.72 4.89 -5.07
N TYR A 57 0.70 4.19 -4.60
CA TYR A 57 -0.69 4.51 -4.90
C TYR A 57 -1.52 4.63 -3.65
N ALA A 58 -2.62 5.35 -3.77
CA ALA A 58 -3.64 5.44 -2.72
C ALA A 58 -4.97 5.02 -3.31
N PHE A 59 -5.70 4.18 -2.59
CA PHE A 59 -7.01 3.70 -3.03
C PHE A 59 -8.07 4.00 -1.98
N ASN A 60 -9.17 4.63 -2.41
CA ASN A 60 -10.29 4.97 -1.54
C ASN A 60 -11.20 3.76 -1.39
N MET A 61 -11.31 3.24 -0.16
CA MET A 61 -12.12 2.05 0.13
C MET A 61 -13.62 2.29 -0.01
N ASP A 62 -14.06 3.53 -0.11
CA ASP A 62 -15.46 3.80 -0.43
C ASP A 62 -15.83 3.25 -1.81
N ASP A 63 -14.83 3.08 -2.69
CA ASP A 63 -14.99 2.51 -4.03
C ASP A 63 -14.70 1.01 -4.06
N GLY A 64 -14.39 0.42 -2.92
CA GLY A 64 -13.86 -0.94 -2.86
C GLY A 64 -14.54 -1.88 -1.87
N LYS A 65 -15.85 -1.81 -1.72
CA LYS A 65 -16.56 -2.67 -0.80
C LYS A 65 -16.26 -4.16 -1.08
N GLY A 66 -15.95 -4.88 -0.02
CA GLY A 66 -15.68 -6.30 -0.09
C GLY A 66 -14.22 -6.66 -0.27
N LEU A 67 -13.35 -5.69 -0.58
CA LEU A 67 -11.93 -5.96 -0.78
C LEU A 67 -11.25 -6.42 0.49
N GLU A 68 -11.67 -5.90 1.66
CA GLU A 68 -11.07 -6.30 2.93
C GLU A 68 -11.24 -7.79 3.20
N LYS A 69 -12.39 -8.37 2.85
CA LYS A 69 -12.60 -9.80 2.97
C LYS A 69 -11.76 -10.58 1.96
N LYS A 70 -11.73 -10.10 0.73
CA LYS A 70 -11.03 -10.77 -0.35
C LYS A 70 -9.53 -10.88 -0.09
N TYR A 71 -8.93 -9.83 0.47
CA TYR A 71 -7.49 -9.76 0.68
C TYR A 71 -7.06 -9.90 2.13
N GLY A 72 -8.01 -10.03 3.05
CA GLY A 72 -7.73 -10.39 4.43
C GLY A 72 -7.20 -9.27 5.31
N PHE A 73 -7.55 -8.02 5.05
CA PHE A 73 -7.22 -6.94 5.96
C PHE A 73 -8.47 -6.42 6.68
N GLU A 74 -8.28 -5.80 7.85
CA GLU A 74 -9.39 -5.52 8.75
C GLU A 74 -9.96 -4.10 8.68
N GLY A 75 -9.39 -3.22 7.92
CA GLY A 75 -9.91 -1.86 7.85
C GLY A 75 -8.85 -0.89 7.36
N VAL A 76 -9.13 0.39 7.53
CA VAL A 76 -8.25 1.46 7.06
C VAL A 76 -7.68 2.25 8.23
N PRO A 77 -6.47 2.79 8.11
CA PRO A 77 -5.58 2.62 6.97
C PRO A 77 -5.02 1.20 6.86
N ALA A 78 -4.76 0.76 5.65
CA ALA A 78 -4.07 -0.49 5.38
C ALA A 78 -3.02 -0.21 4.31
N ILE A 79 -1.92 -0.95 4.35
CA ILE A 79 -0.84 -0.78 3.38
C ILE A 79 -0.43 -2.15 2.89
N CYS A 80 -0.29 -2.31 1.57
CA CYS A 80 0.25 -3.54 1.01
C CYS A 80 1.41 -3.24 0.08
N HIS A 81 2.24 -4.24 -0.10
CA HIS A 81 3.28 -4.26 -1.11
C HIS A 81 2.92 -5.32 -2.14
N VAL A 82 3.01 -4.98 -3.40
CA VAL A 82 2.74 -5.89 -4.51
C VAL A 82 3.99 -5.98 -5.37
N LYS A 83 4.45 -7.19 -5.57
CA LYS A 83 5.54 -7.45 -6.51
C LYS A 83 4.92 -8.07 -7.75
N THR A 84 4.88 -7.29 -8.84
CA THR A 84 4.26 -7.74 -10.09
C THR A 84 5.28 -8.43 -10.98
N GLY A 85 4.78 -9.15 -11.97
CA GLY A 85 5.62 -9.85 -12.94
C GLY A 85 6.20 -11.14 -12.37
N GLY A 86 7.19 -11.70 -13.08
CA GLY A 86 7.77 -12.96 -12.69
C GLY A 86 6.78 -14.11 -12.90
N MET A 87 6.90 -15.16 -12.09
CA MET A 87 6.04 -16.32 -12.21
C MET A 87 4.65 -16.08 -11.66
N ARG A 88 4.53 -15.20 -10.68
CA ARG A 88 3.23 -14.82 -10.11
C ARG A 88 3.38 -13.51 -9.35
N THR A 89 2.27 -12.81 -9.21
CA THR A 89 2.19 -11.60 -8.41
C THR A 89 2.15 -11.96 -6.93
N ARG A 90 2.95 -11.26 -6.14
CA ARG A 90 2.99 -11.46 -4.68
C ARG A 90 2.42 -10.23 -3.99
N VAL A 91 1.47 -10.47 -3.09
CA VAL A 91 0.82 -9.41 -2.32
C VAL A 91 1.06 -9.66 -0.83
N ASN A 92 1.62 -8.67 -0.15
CA ASN A 92 1.82 -8.74 1.30
C ASN A 92 1.21 -7.51 1.94
N PHE A 93 0.49 -7.70 3.03
CA PHE A 93 -0.08 -6.58 3.80
C PHE A 93 0.77 -6.32 5.03
N LEU A 94 0.96 -5.04 5.33
CA LEU A 94 1.63 -4.62 6.56
C LEU A 94 0.77 -5.01 7.75
N GLU A 95 1.37 -5.71 8.69
CA GLU A 95 0.67 -6.14 9.90
C GLU A 95 0.27 -4.94 10.76
N GLU A 96 -0.82 -5.11 11.50
CA GLU A 96 -1.27 -4.10 12.44
C GLU A 96 -0.19 -3.87 13.49
N PRO A 97 0.12 -2.61 13.82
CA PRO A 97 1.14 -2.32 14.79
C PRO A 97 0.71 -2.77 16.19
N LYS A 98 1.64 -3.31 16.96
CA LYS A 98 1.36 -3.72 18.34
C LYS A 98 1.02 -2.52 19.23
N LYS A 99 1.66 -1.40 18.97
CA LYS A 99 1.40 -0.12 19.66
C LYS A 99 1.14 0.94 18.61
N PRO A 100 -0.12 1.09 18.18
CA PRO A 100 -0.44 2.03 17.12
C PRO A 100 -0.09 3.47 17.49
N HIS A 101 0.37 4.21 16.49
CA HIS A 101 0.57 5.64 16.62
C HIS A 101 -0.79 6.33 16.74
N LYS A 102 -0.92 7.22 17.70
CA LYS A 102 -2.20 7.88 17.97
C LYS A 102 -2.76 8.66 16.79
N GLU A 103 -1.87 9.26 16.00
CA GLU A 103 -2.27 10.13 14.91
C GLU A 103 -2.33 9.44 13.56
N THR A 104 -1.45 8.46 13.31
CA THR A 104 -1.28 7.89 11.97
C THR A 104 -1.45 6.39 11.91
N TRP A 105 -1.76 5.73 13.02
CA TRP A 105 -1.88 4.28 13.16
C TRP A 105 -0.55 3.57 12.93
N TYR A 106 0.01 3.68 11.74
CA TYR A 106 1.33 3.10 11.45
C TYR A 106 2.45 4.07 11.77
N HIS A 107 3.53 3.54 12.31
CA HIS A 107 4.77 4.31 12.50
C HIS A 107 5.54 4.37 11.19
N SER A 108 6.15 5.51 10.90
CA SER A 108 6.94 5.69 9.68
C SER A 108 8.06 4.66 9.56
N THR A 109 8.72 4.35 10.68
CA THR A 109 9.77 3.32 10.70
C THR A 109 9.22 1.94 10.32
N GLY A 110 8.02 1.62 10.79
CA GLY A 110 7.38 0.34 10.45
C GLY A 110 7.05 0.23 8.97
N ILE A 111 6.60 1.32 8.38
CA ILE A 111 6.31 1.34 6.95
C ILE A 111 7.59 1.16 6.13
N ARG A 112 8.65 1.90 6.49
CA ARG A 112 9.94 1.76 5.80
C ARG A 112 10.52 0.36 5.90
N MET A 113 10.48 -0.22 7.08
CA MET A 113 10.97 -1.58 7.29
C MET A 113 10.18 -2.58 6.44
N PHE A 114 8.89 -2.40 6.34
CA PHE A 114 8.02 -3.26 5.53
C PHE A 114 8.40 -3.17 4.05
N ILE A 115 8.56 -1.95 3.53
CA ILE A 115 8.92 -1.74 2.13
C ILE A 115 10.30 -2.34 1.87
N ASP A 116 11.26 -2.08 2.73
CA ASP A 116 12.63 -2.60 2.57
C ASP A 116 12.68 -4.12 2.59
N LYS A 117 11.82 -4.74 3.37
CA LYS A 117 11.75 -6.20 3.45
C LYS A 117 11.23 -6.82 2.15
N HIS A 118 10.24 -6.17 1.52
CA HIS A 118 9.52 -6.78 0.40
C HIS A 118 9.94 -6.29 -0.97
N ARG A 119 10.53 -5.10 -1.07
CA ARG A 119 10.92 -4.56 -2.38
C ARG A 119 12.01 -5.38 -3.02
N SER A 120 12.06 -5.32 -4.34
CA SER A 120 13.13 -5.97 -5.10
C SER A 120 14.46 -5.32 -4.74
N LYS A 121 15.46 -6.16 -4.53
CA LYS A 121 16.81 -5.66 -4.30
C LYS A 121 17.48 -5.40 -5.63
N ASP A 122 18.11 -4.25 -5.74
CA ASP A 122 18.91 -3.95 -6.91
C ASP A 122 20.16 -4.80 -6.87
N ASP A 123 20.38 -5.48 -7.94
CA ASP A 123 21.61 -6.29 -8.11
C ASP A 123 22.71 -5.47 -8.76
#